data_59933ca9a0b16a8ab5516bb27aac57b1
#
_entry.id   59933ca9a0b16a8ab5516bb27aac57b1
#
_cell.length_a   1.000
_cell.length_b   1.000
_cell.length_c   1.000
_cell.angle_alpha   90.00
_cell.angle_beta   90.00
_cell.angle_gamma   90.00
#
_symmetry.space_group_name_H-M   'P 1'
#
loop_
_entity.id
_entity.type
_entity.pdbx_description
1 polymer ?
#
loop_
_entity_poly.entity_id
_entity_poly.type
_entity_poly.pdbx_seq_one_letter_code
_entity_poly.pdbx_strand_id
1 'polypeptide(L)'
;MEFKADGDMSMYKYWKKHRISIAKDRHWAIQEGDQYSFETCTTLRQYDDYIKKVAGYLDMSISEITPANILLAVSKVAKECKYQEATVKTIISSLRDVFSYAATCGHAYNILPKSYAGDKPTNLTTLMMQRILAPAAANAEPKELSDSCPRALTIGQQGRLALYAAEHVLEDGRFSGILISLYTGMRPAECRGLRWNDFRSFPDHPGRHYLKIDEILNDKLEYSKQVKTKNALRCVPVHIEIESALQKRREFVQQSMGANKDIGELPIVCSENDFKNPCRGPDYSNFAFKLLKEFGVSSEQLGFFLLDEPDNFTPSDSHPPMRILRRNFATVIQACTDMSLEEK
;
A
#
# COMPACT_ATOMS: atom_id res chain seq x y z
N MET A 1 27.66 31.54 -9.86
CA MET A 1 26.20 31.65 -10.11
C MET A 1 25.56 31.94 -8.77
N GLU A 2 24.95 33.09 -8.56
CA GLU A 2 24.23 33.41 -7.34
C GLU A 2 22.88 32.70 -7.38
N PHE A 3 22.55 31.94 -6.34
CA PHE A 3 21.25 31.33 -6.18
C PHE A 3 20.25 32.36 -5.65
N LYS A 4 18.96 32.16 -5.98
CA LYS A 4 17.88 33.00 -5.45
C LYS A 4 17.75 32.80 -3.93
N ALA A 5 17.14 33.75 -3.25
CA ALA A 5 17.02 33.81 -1.77
C ALA A 5 16.57 32.52 -1.07
N ASP A 6 15.77 31.67 -1.73
CA ASP A 6 15.35 30.38 -1.16
C ASP A 6 16.49 29.34 -1.10
N GLY A 7 17.59 29.54 -1.83
CA GLY A 7 18.79 28.71 -1.76
C GLY A 7 19.51 28.76 -0.41
N ASP A 8 19.31 29.83 0.36
CA ASP A 8 19.92 30.02 1.69
C ASP A 8 19.14 29.31 2.81
N MET A 9 18.02 28.67 2.50
CA MET A 9 17.26 27.92 3.49
C MET A 9 17.89 26.58 3.79
N SER A 10 17.80 26.12 5.05
CA SER A 10 18.10 24.73 5.37
C SER A 10 17.13 23.79 4.62
N MET A 11 17.60 22.57 4.30
CA MET A 11 16.85 21.61 3.50
C MET A 11 15.43 21.36 4.00
N TYR A 12 15.22 21.25 5.32
CA TYR A 12 13.88 21.00 5.87
C TYR A 12 12.97 22.23 5.79
N LYS A 13 13.51 23.45 5.97
CA LYS A 13 12.73 24.68 5.77
C LYS A 13 12.34 24.82 4.31
N TYR A 14 13.26 24.55 3.40
CA TYR A 14 13.00 24.53 1.96
C TYR A 14 11.88 23.55 1.61
N TRP A 15 11.99 22.30 2.07
CA TRP A 15 10.96 21.29 1.88
C TRP A 15 9.59 21.77 2.39
N LYS A 16 9.50 22.24 3.61
CA LYS A 16 8.23 22.73 4.20
C LYS A 16 7.58 23.83 3.37
N LYS A 17 8.39 24.76 2.82
CA LYS A 17 7.91 25.84 1.99
C LYS A 17 7.39 25.34 0.62
N HIS A 18 8.08 24.40 0.01
CA HIS A 18 7.86 24.02 -1.38
C HIS A 18 7.18 22.67 -1.57
N ARG A 19 6.91 21.91 -0.51
CA ARG A 19 6.38 20.53 -0.59
C ARG A 19 5.10 20.38 -1.42
N ILE A 20 4.20 21.35 -1.35
CA ILE A 20 2.96 21.33 -2.14
C ILE A 20 3.26 21.55 -3.63
N SER A 21 4.15 22.49 -3.95
CA SER A 21 4.58 22.73 -5.34
C SER A 21 5.30 21.51 -5.93
N ILE A 22 6.14 20.85 -5.14
CA ILE A 22 6.81 19.59 -5.52
C ILE A 22 5.79 18.49 -5.76
N ALA A 23 4.76 18.37 -4.88
CA ALA A 23 3.70 17.38 -5.05
C ALA A 23 2.90 17.60 -6.34
N LYS A 24 2.57 18.84 -6.67
CA LYS A 24 1.90 19.22 -7.92
C LYS A 24 2.75 18.86 -9.15
N ASP A 25 4.02 19.25 -9.15
CA ASP A 25 4.97 18.94 -10.21
C ASP A 25 5.12 17.42 -10.43
N ARG A 26 5.03 16.63 -9.38
CA ARG A 26 5.15 15.17 -9.42
C ARG A 26 3.82 14.42 -9.53
N HIS A 27 2.70 15.11 -9.55
CA HIS A 27 1.36 14.50 -9.58
C HIS A 27 1.13 13.43 -8.49
N TRP A 28 1.65 13.65 -7.26
CA TRP A 28 1.59 12.64 -6.19
C TRP A 28 0.21 12.43 -5.62
N ALA A 29 -0.62 13.48 -5.59
CA ALA A 29 -2.01 13.39 -5.21
C ALA A 29 -2.81 14.36 -6.07
N ILE A 30 -3.78 13.84 -6.79
CA ILE A 30 -4.78 14.64 -7.47
C ILE A 30 -6.05 14.43 -6.66
N GLN A 31 -6.53 15.48 -6.01
CA GLN A 31 -7.84 15.49 -5.39
C GLN A 31 -8.80 16.25 -6.28
N GLU A 32 -10.07 15.89 -6.21
CA GLU A 32 -11.12 16.69 -6.85
C GLU A 32 -11.03 18.14 -6.37
N GLY A 33 -10.96 19.09 -7.31
CA GLY A 33 -10.86 20.51 -7.01
C GLY A 33 -9.45 21.05 -6.78
N ASP A 34 -8.39 20.38 -7.27
CA ASP A 34 -6.99 20.84 -7.20
C ASP A 34 -6.46 21.17 -5.79
N GLN A 35 -7.08 20.66 -4.77
CA GLN A 35 -6.64 20.89 -3.39
C GLN A 35 -5.58 19.88 -2.97
N TYR A 36 -4.32 20.21 -3.21
CA TYR A 36 -3.21 19.51 -2.59
C TYR A 36 -3.07 19.97 -1.14
N SER A 37 -3.19 19.03 -0.20
CA SER A 37 -2.89 19.31 1.19
C SER A 37 -1.90 18.28 1.75
N PHE A 38 -1.15 18.71 2.76
CA PHE A 38 -0.24 17.82 3.48
C PHE A 38 -0.99 16.65 4.13
N GLU A 39 -2.16 16.92 4.70
CA GLU A 39 -2.97 15.95 5.43
C GLU A 39 -3.56 14.88 4.52
N THR A 40 -3.83 15.21 3.27
CA THR A 40 -4.50 14.31 2.32
C THR A 40 -3.52 13.49 1.48
N CYS A 41 -2.27 13.94 1.35
CA CYS A 41 -1.25 13.27 0.56
C CYS A 41 -0.34 12.36 1.40
N THR A 42 -0.57 11.05 1.34
CA THR A 42 0.26 10.07 2.07
C THR A 42 1.74 10.14 1.69
N THR A 43 2.04 10.37 0.41
CA THR A 43 3.43 10.52 -0.08
C THR A 43 4.10 11.74 0.56
N LEU A 44 3.39 12.87 0.67
CA LEU A 44 3.95 14.06 1.32
C LEU A 44 4.27 13.82 2.79
N ARG A 45 3.38 13.13 3.53
CA ARG A 45 3.61 12.78 4.94
C ARG A 45 4.82 11.87 5.11
N GLN A 46 4.93 10.85 4.28
CA GLN A 46 6.05 9.92 4.30
C GLN A 46 7.37 10.62 3.96
N TYR A 47 7.37 11.48 2.96
CA TYR A 47 8.55 12.25 2.56
C TYR A 47 8.93 13.28 3.62
N ASP A 48 7.96 13.89 4.30
CA ASP A 48 8.22 14.83 5.40
C ASP A 48 9.03 14.17 6.52
N ASP A 49 8.65 12.95 6.93
CA ASP A 49 9.39 12.18 7.94
C ASP A 49 10.81 11.85 7.48
N TYR A 50 10.98 11.38 6.25
CA TYR A 50 12.29 11.04 5.72
C TYR A 50 13.20 12.25 5.57
N ILE A 51 12.69 13.33 4.98
CA ILE A 51 13.47 14.56 4.77
C ILE A 51 13.83 15.21 6.10
N LYS A 52 12.91 15.21 7.08
CA LYS A 52 13.18 15.70 8.43
C LYS A 52 14.33 14.94 9.09
N LYS A 53 14.33 13.61 9.02
CA LYS A 53 15.40 12.77 9.58
C LYS A 53 16.75 13.05 8.93
N VAL A 54 16.80 13.12 7.60
CA VAL A 54 18.05 13.40 6.87
C VAL A 54 18.54 14.81 7.13
N ALA A 55 17.64 15.80 7.17
CA ALA A 55 17.98 17.19 7.44
C ALA A 55 18.57 17.41 8.85
N GLY A 56 18.24 16.54 9.81
CA GLY A 56 18.84 16.57 11.14
C GLY A 56 20.36 16.34 11.16
N TYR A 57 20.94 15.86 10.05
CA TYR A 57 22.39 15.67 9.87
C TYR A 57 23.02 16.69 8.89
N LEU A 58 22.24 17.69 8.46
CA LEU A 58 22.66 18.69 7.47
C LEU A 58 22.44 20.09 8.07
N ASP A 59 23.50 20.66 8.64
CA ASP A 59 23.48 22.02 9.21
C ASP A 59 24.05 23.02 8.17
N MET A 60 23.36 23.11 7.03
CA MET A 60 23.75 23.99 5.92
C MET A 60 22.56 24.36 5.05
N SER A 61 22.73 25.38 4.20
CA SER A 61 21.71 25.77 3.23
C SER A 61 21.58 24.75 2.09
N ILE A 62 20.41 24.69 1.45
CA ILE A 62 20.17 23.71 0.37
C ILE A 62 21.12 23.93 -0.82
N SER A 63 21.56 25.16 -1.06
CA SER A 63 22.52 25.51 -2.13
C SER A 63 23.93 25.00 -1.87
N GLU A 64 24.30 24.77 -0.62
CA GLU A 64 25.64 24.32 -0.19
C GLU A 64 25.73 22.79 -0.08
N ILE A 65 24.59 22.10 -0.06
CA ILE A 65 24.58 20.65 0.07
C ILE A 65 25.25 19.99 -1.14
N THR A 66 26.19 19.11 -0.84
CA THR A 66 26.89 18.30 -1.84
C THR A 66 26.38 16.85 -1.85
N PRO A 67 26.65 16.07 -2.91
CA PRO A 67 26.39 14.64 -2.92
C PRO A 67 27.02 13.89 -1.74
N ALA A 68 28.21 14.30 -1.29
CA ALA A 68 28.91 13.69 -0.15
C ALA A 68 28.15 13.93 1.17
N ASN A 69 27.59 15.13 1.37
CA ASN A 69 26.78 15.45 2.54
C ASN A 69 25.53 14.57 2.59
N ILE A 70 24.83 14.39 1.46
CA ILE A 70 23.66 13.53 1.35
C ILE A 70 24.02 12.07 1.63
N LEU A 71 25.12 11.56 1.06
CA LEU A 71 25.59 10.20 1.30
C LEU A 71 25.80 9.94 2.79
N LEU A 72 26.50 10.85 3.47
CA LEU A 72 26.80 10.72 4.90
C LEU A 72 25.52 10.77 5.74
N ALA A 73 24.63 11.75 5.48
CA ALA A 73 23.38 11.93 6.21
C ALA A 73 22.45 10.72 6.06
N VAL A 74 22.22 10.25 4.82
CA VAL A 74 21.37 9.08 4.56
C VAL A 74 21.97 7.81 5.16
N SER A 75 23.30 7.63 5.11
CA SER A 75 23.96 6.47 5.74
C SER A 75 23.76 6.44 7.25
N LYS A 76 23.85 7.60 7.93
CA LYS A 76 23.59 7.71 9.37
C LYS A 76 22.13 7.37 9.69
N VAL A 77 21.18 7.97 9.00
CA VAL A 77 19.75 7.68 9.17
C VAL A 77 19.43 6.20 8.93
N ALA A 78 19.98 5.62 7.85
CA ALA A 78 19.78 4.22 7.53
C ALA A 78 20.28 3.28 8.64
N LYS A 79 21.45 3.59 9.20
CA LYS A 79 22.07 2.82 10.30
C LYS A 79 21.28 2.96 11.61
N GLU A 80 20.93 4.18 12.02
CA GLU A 80 20.24 4.43 13.28
C GLU A 80 18.81 3.91 13.28
N CYS A 81 18.09 4.08 12.16
CA CYS A 81 16.73 3.59 12.02
C CYS A 81 16.65 2.13 11.55
N LYS A 82 17.81 1.46 11.33
CA LYS A 82 17.90 0.08 10.79
C LYS A 82 17.07 -0.10 9.50
N TYR A 83 17.10 0.90 8.61
CA TYR A 83 16.31 0.87 7.39
C TYR A 83 16.83 -0.15 6.39
N GLN A 84 15.89 -0.83 5.74
CA GLN A 84 16.18 -1.74 4.64
C GLN A 84 16.37 -1.00 3.32
N GLU A 85 16.97 -1.70 2.34
CA GLU A 85 17.28 -1.17 1.01
C GLU A 85 16.10 -0.43 0.34
N ALA A 86 14.92 -1.01 0.38
CA ALA A 86 13.73 -0.40 -0.22
C ALA A 86 13.39 0.96 0.39
N THR A 87 13.53 1.10 1.71
CA THR A 87 13.31 2.37 2.42
C THR A 87 14.38 3.39 2.05
N VAL A 88 15.65 2.97 2.01
CA VAL A 88 16.76 3.86 1.61
C VAL A 88 16.57 4.36 0.17
N LYS A 89 16.14 3.50 -0.75
CA LYS A 89 15.77 3.90 -2.13
C LYS A 89 14.66 4.96 -2.15
N THR A 90 13.67 4.81 -1.28
CA THR A 90 12.57 5.78 -1.16
C THR A 90 13.06 7.12 -0.60
N ILE A 91 13.94 7.11 0.42
CA ILE A 91 14.58 8.32 0.96
C ILE A 91 15.34 9.05 -0.14
N ILE A 92 16.19 8.36 -0.91
CA ILE A 92 16.94 8.97 -2.01
C ILE A 92 16.00 9.51 -3.08
N SER A 93 14.90 8.81 -3.37
CA SER A 93 13.90 9.32 -4.31
C SER A 93 13.27 10.62 -3.82
N SER A 94 12.94 10.72 -2.53
CA SER A 94 12.38 11.94 -1.95
C SER A 94 13.34 13.12 -2.03
N LEU A 95 14.60 12.90 -1.71
CA LEU A 95 15.65 13.93 -1.82
C LEU A 95 15.87 14.35 -3.28
N ARG A 96 15.86 13.40 -4.22
CA ARG A 96 15.98 13.69 -5.64
C ARG A 96 14.86 14.63 -6.13
N ASP A 97 13.64 14.42 -5.68
CA ASP A 97 12.53 15.27 -6.06
C ASP A 97 12.69 16.70 -5.51
N VAL A 98 13.20 16.85 -4.28
CA VAL A 98 13.53 18.16 -3.71
C VAL A 98 14.61 18.87 -4.51
N PHE A 99 15.75 18.23 -4.79
CA PHE A 99 16.85 18.85 -5.51
C PHE A 99 16.53 19.10 -6.99
N SER A 100 15.75 18.24 -7.62
CA SER A 100 15.26 18.46 -8.97
C SER A 100 14.39 19.73 -9.04
N TYR A 101 13.48 19.90 -8.10
CA TYR A 101 12.63 21.09 -8.00
C TYR A 101 13.47 22.34 -7.69
N ALA A 102 14.38 22.27 -6.71
CA ALA A 102 15.27 23.38 -6.36
C ALA A 102 16.12 23.84 -7.55
N ALA A 103 16.62 22.91 -8.35
CA ALA A 103 17.39 23.23 -9.57
C ALA A 103 16.53 23.89 -10.64
N THR A 104 15.29 23.40 -10.85
CA THR A 104 14.35 24.02 -11.81
C THR A 104 14.03 25.47 -11.41
N CYS A 105 13.94 25.74 -10.10
CA CYS A 105 13.71 27.11 -9.58
C CYS A 105 14.97 27.98 -9.53
N GLY A 106 16.16 27.44 -9.77
CA GLY A 106 17.44 28.15 -9.64
C GLY A 106 17.84 28.42 -8.18
N HIS A 107 17.42 27.56 -7.24
CA HIS A 107 17.71 27.68 -5.81
C HIS A 107 18.90 26.82 -5.35
N ALA A 108 19.20 25.75 -6.07
CA ALA A 108 20.33 24.85 -5.82
C ALA A 108 20.74 24.07 -7.07
N TYR A 109 21.86 23.36 -7.03
CA TYR A 109 22.20 22.41 -8.09
C TYR A 109 21.39 21.12 -7.97
N ASN A 110 21.12 20.48 -9.12
CA ASN A 110 20.56 19.12 -9.11
C ASN A 110 21.68 18.12 -8.83
N ILE A 111 21.93 17.86 -7.56
CA ILE A 111 23.00 16.97 -7.10
C ILE A 111 22.63 15.48 -7.15
N LEU A 112 21.38 15.14 -7.44
CA LEU A 112 20.86 13.79 -7.52
C LEU A 112 20.07 13.57 -8.82
N PRO A 113 20.68 13.74 -10.02
CA PRO A 113 19.98 13.59 -11.28
C PRO A 113 19.43 12.17 -11.44
N LYS A 114 18.29 12.04 -12.14
CA LYS A 114 17.79 10.73 -12.58
C LYS A 114 18.75 10.17 -13.62
N SER A 115 19.08 8.86 -13.52
CA SER A 115 19.68 8.14 -14.62
C SER A 115 18.67 8.03 -15.77
N TYR A 116 19.04 8.38 -16.97
CA TYR A 116 18.20 8.13 -18.15
C TYR A 116 18.25 6.64 -18.51
N ALA A 117 17.10 6.12 -18.97
CA ALA A 117 17.00 4.75 -19.48
C ALA A 117 17.96 4.58 -20.68
N GLY A 118 18.88 3.63 -20.59
CA GLY A 118 19.86 3.33 -21.63
C GLY A 118 21.33 3.53 -21.24
N ASP A 119 21.62 4.39 -20.29
CA ASP A 119 22.97 4.53 -19.77
C ASP A 119 23.23 3.51 -18.66
N LYS A 120 24.31 2.74 -18.79
CA LYS A 120 24.81 1.93 -17.69
C LYS A 120 25.03 2.88 -16.51
N PRO A 121 24.57 2.55 -15.29
CA PRO A 121 24.61 3.46 -14.16
C PRO A 121 26.04 3.63 -13.64
N THR A 122 26.81 4.46 -14.35
CA THR A 122 28.12 4.95 -13.90
C THR A 122 27.99 6.27 -13.15
N ASN A 123 26.78 6.72 -12.91
CA ASN A 123 26.56 7.99 -12.25
C ASN A 123 26.71 7.88 -10.72
N LEU A 124 26.97 9.02 -10.13
CA LEU A 124 27.16 9.21 -8.69
C LEU A 124 26.04 8.56 -7.85
N THR A 125 24.79 8.57 -8.36
CA THR A 125 23.62 7.98 -7.68
C THR A 125 23.78 6.47 -7.47
N THR A 126 24.31 5.73 -8.43
CA THR A 126 24.52 4.28 -8.29
C THR A 126 25.65 3.96 -7.32
N LEU A 127 26.76 4.70 -7.40
CA LEU A 127 27.86 4.58 -6.44
C LEU A 127 27.40 4.94 -5.02
N MET A 128 26.61 6.00 -4.87
CA MET A 128 25.99 6.37 -3.61
C MET A 128 25.09 5.28 -3.08
N MET A 129 24.22 4.71 -3.93
CA MET A 129 23.34 3.62 -3.54
C MET A 129 24.13 2.41 -3.08
N GLN A 130 25.16 2.00 -3.81
CA GLN A 130 26.02 0.90 -3.40
C GLN A 130 26.71 1.15 -2.05
N ARG A 131 27.24 2.36 -1.83
CA ARG A 131 27.88 2.72 -0.57
C ARG A 131 26.94 2.86 0.61
N ILE A 132 25.70 3.33 0.40
CA ILE A 132 24.69 3.43 1.44
C ILE A 132 24.12 2.04 1.77
N LEU A 133 23.89 1.23 0.75
CA LEU A 133 23.28 -0.09 0.91
C LEU A 133 24.25 -1.14 1.43
N ALA A 134 25.55 -1.01 1.18
CA ALA A 134 26.54 -1.92 1.75
C ALA A 134 26.49 -2.02 3.29
N PRO A 135 26.38 -0.91 4.06
CA PRO A 135 26.16 -0.97 5.50
C PRO A 135 24.76 -1.49 5.89
N ALA A 136 23.72 -1.16 5.11
CA ALA A 136 22.38 -1.68 5.35
C ALA A 136 22.27 -3.17 5.04
N ALA A 137 22.99 -3.64 4.03
CA ALA A 137 23.10 -5.06 3.70
C ALA A 137 23.98 -5.83 4.72
N ALA A 138 25.00 -5.19 5.29
CA ALA A 138 25.82 -5.76 6.37
C ALA A 138 25.08 -5.88 7.70
N ASN A 139 24.08 -5.03 7.93
CA ASN A 139 23.17 -5.12 9.09
C ASN A 139 22.00 -6.09 8.85
N ALA A 140 21.73 -6.46 7.60
CA ALA A 140 20.91 -7.61 7.31
C ALA A 140 21.82 -8.82 7.60
N GLU A 141 21.61 -9.52 8.72
CA GLU A 141 22.04 -10.92 8.76
C GLU A 141 21.68 -11.53 7.42
N PRO A 142 22.60 -12.30 6.79
CA PRO A 142 22.26 -13.00 5.57
C PRO A 142 21.04 -13.84 5.92
N LYS A 143 19.86 -13.32 5.62
CA LYS A 143 18.68 -14.14 5.58
C LYS A 143 19.02 -15.13 4.48
N GLU A 144 19.42 -16.30 4.87
CA GLU A 144 19.03 -17.46 4.10
C GLU A 144 17.53 -17.31 3.97
N LEU A 145 17.10 -16.62 2.94
CA LEU A 145 15.77 -16.73 2.42
C LEU A 145 15.72 -18.24 2.10
N SER A 146 15.28 -19.00 3.10
CA SER A 146 14.85 -20.33 2.76
C SER A 146 13.83 -20.11 1.66
N ASP A 147 14.18 -20.48 0.43
CA ASP A 147 13.25 -20.48 -0.72
C ASP A 147 11.98 -21.28 -0.39
N SER A 148 11.90 -21.83 0.79
CA SER A 148 10.87 -22.68 1.35
C SER A 148 9.83 -21.98 2.21
N CYS A 149 9.96 -20.69 2.58
CA CYS A 149 8.86 -20.03 3.33
C CYS A 149 7.87 -19.39 2.36
N PRO A 150 6.75 -20.07 2.06
CA PRO A 150 5.77 -19.53 1.14
C PRO A 150 5.18 -18.27 1.76
N ARG A 151 5.38 -17.12 1.10
CA ARG A 151 4.70 -15.84 1.44
C ARG A 151 3.22 -15.87 1.09
N ALA A 152 2.65 -17.06 0.89
CA ALA A 152 1.28 -17.36 0.57
C ALA A 152 0.74 -18.39 1.57
N LEU A 153 -0.58 -18.50 1.66
CA LEU A 153 -1.21 -19.56 2.43
C LEU A 153 -0.94 -20.91 1.76
N THR A 154 -0.82 -21.96 2.56
CA THR A 154 -0.91 -23.31 2.02
C THR A 154 -2.35 -23.58 1.55
N ILE A 155 -2.54 -24.53 0.64
CA ILE A 155 -3.87 -24.93 0.14
C ILE A 155 -4.78 -25.31 1.32
N GLY A 156 -4.25 -26.03 2.32
CA GLY A 156 -5.00 -26.39 3.52
C GLY A 156 -5.40 -25.19 4.39
N GLN A 157 -4.52 -24.21 4.55
CA GLN A 157 -4.84 -22.96 5.27
C GLN A 157 -5.91 -22.16 4.52
N GLN A 158 -5.77 -22.03 3.19
CA GLN A 158 -6.74 -21.33 2.37
C GLN A 158 -8.13 -21.98 2.44
N GLY A 159 -8.22 -23.29 2.27
CA GLY A 159 -9.50 -24.01 2.28
C GLY A 159 -10.20 -23.89 3.65
N ARG A 160 -9.48 -24.10 4.75
CA ARG A 160 -10.04 -23.95 6.10
C ARG A 160 -10.50 -22.52 6.36
N LEU A 161 -9.69 -21.52 5.98
CA LEU A 161 -10.03 -20.11 6.15
C LEU A 161 -11.26 -19.72 5.33
N ALA A 162 -11.35 -20.18 4.08
CA ALA A 162 -12.49 -19.91 3.21
C ALA A 162 -13.78 -20.54 3.75
N LEU A 163 -13.72 -21.79 4.17
CA LEU A 163 -14.87 -22.48 4.76
C LEU A 163 -15.36 -21.78 6.02
N TYR A 164 -14.46 -21.50 6.95
CA TYR A 164 -14.77 -20.78 8.18
C TYR A 164 -15.39 -19.40 7.90
N ALA A 165 -14.78 -18.62 7.00
CA ALA A 165 -15.31 -17.31 6.64
C ALA A 165 -16.72 -17.39 5.99
N ALA A 166 -16.99 -18.42 5.20
CA ALA A 166 -18.31 -18.64 4.59
C ALA A 166 -19.38 -19.05 5.63
N GLU A 167 -19.00 -19.81 6.64
CA GLU A 167 -19.90 -20.20 7.74
C GLU A 167 -20.25 -19.02 8.65
N HIS A 168 -19.30 -18.09 8.87
CA HIS A 168 -19.48 -16.95 9.79
C HIS A 168 -19.85 -15.63 9.08
N VAL A 169 -20.13 -15.67 7.79
CA VAL A 169 -20.40 -14.46 7.00
C VAL A 169 -21.62 -13.66 7.49
N LEU A 170 -22.54 -14.30 8.18
CA LEU A 170 -23.72 -13.63 8.76
C LEU A 170 -23.43 -12.95 10.10
N GLU A 171 -22.39 -13.37 10.81
CA GLU A 171 -22.02 -12.84 12.11
C GLU A 171 -21.24 -11.52 11.97
N ASP A 172 -20.38 -11.43 10.94
CA ASP A 172 -19.53 -10.25 10.73
C ASP A 172 -19.28 -10.00 9.24
N GLY A 173 -19.55 -8.78 8.79
CA GLY A 173 -19.33 -8.39 7.38
C GLY A 173 -17.88 -8.44 6.93
N ARG A 174 -16.90 -8.42 7.86
CA ARG A 174 -15.48 -8.56 7.53
C ARG A 174 -15.15 -9.92 6.91
N PHE A 175 -15.90 -10.97 7.23
CA PHE A 175 -15.73 -12.28 6.59
C PHE A 175 -16.03 -12.25 5.08
N SER A 176 -17.01 -11.44 4.65
CA SER A 176 -17.22 -11.19 3.20
C SER A 176 -15.97 -10.63 2.55
N GLY A 177 -15.29 -9.70 3.22
CA GLY A 177 -14.04 -9.12 2.73
C GLY A 177 -12.90 -10.14 2.66
N ILE A 178 -12.77 -11.04 3.64
CA ILE A 178 -11.78 -12.14 3.61
C ILE A 178 -12.04 -13.03 2.40
N LEU A 179 -13.28 -13.47 2.16
CA LEU A 179 -13.64 -14.29 1.01
C LEU A 179 -13.32 -13.60 -0.31
N ILE A 180 -13.76 -12.35 -0.46
CA ILE A 180 -13.48 -11.55 -1.66
C ILE A 180 -11.96 -11.44 -1.89
N SER A 181 -11.20 -11.11 -0.85
CA SER A 181 -9.75 -10.94 -0.99
C SER A 181 -9.03 -12.24 -1.37
N LEU A 182 -9.46 -13.39 -0.83
CA LEU A 182 -8.90 -14.71 -1.14
C LEU A 182 -9.11 -15.12 -2.60
N TYR A 183 -10.31 -14.85 -3.14
CA TYR A 183 -10.73 -15.35 -4.45
C TYR A 183 -10.62 -14.34 -5.60
N THR A 184 -10.28 -13.08 -5.30
CA THR A 184 -10.17 -12.03 -6.31
C THR A 184 -8.85 -11.29 -6.29
N GLY A 185 -8.07 -11.43 -5.24
CA GLY A 185 -6.83 -10.71 -5.06
C GLY A 185 -6.99 -9.18 -4.99
N MET A 186 -8.17 -8.67 -4.67
CA MET A 186 -8.42 -7.23 -4.54
C MET A 186 -7.52 -6.57 -3.49
N ARG A 187 -7.23 -5.26 -3.69
CA ARG A 187 -6.58 -4.47 -2.64
C ARG A 187 -7.54 -4.23 -1.48
N PRO A 188 -7.04 -4.10 -0.24
CA PRO A 188 -7.91 -3.86 0.92
C PRO A 188 -8.82 -2.64 0.77
N ALA A 189 -8.33 -1.54 0.20
CA ALA A 189 -9.13 -0.34 -0.05
C ALA A 189 -10.21 -0.54 -1.14
N GLU A 190 -9.93 -1.34 -2.17
CA GLU A 190 -10.91 -1.74 -3.19
C GLU A 190 -12.00 -2.60 -2.54
N CYS A 191 -11.60 -3.61 -1.77
CA CYS A 191 -12.52 -4.53 -1.10
C CYS A 191 -13.45 -3.81 -0.10
N ARG A 192 -12.90 -2.92 0.75
CA ARG A 192 -13.69 -2.11 1.70
C ARG A 192 -14.61 -1.10 1.02
N GLY A 193 -14.29 -0.67 -0.19
CA GLY A 193 -15.07 0.26 -0.99
C GLY A 193 -16.27 -0.38 -1.69
N LEU A 194 -16.40 -1.70 -1.69
CA LEU A 194 -17.52 -2.37 -2.35
C LEU A 194 -18.85 -2.13 -1.64
N ARG A 195 -19.85 -1.83 -2.44
CA ARG A 195 -21.26 -1.72 -2.01
C ARG A 195 -22.09 -2.83 -2.64
N TRP A 196 -23.29 -3.07 -2.15
CA TRP A 196 -24.15 -4.11 -2.73
C TRP A 196 -24.57 -3.83 -4.18
N ASN A 197 -24.56 -2.58 -4.64
CA ASN A 197 -24.74 -2.22 -6.05
C ASN A 197 -23.58 -2.65 -6.95
N ASP A 198 -22.43 -2.97 -6.38
CA ASP A 198 -21.26 -3.45 -7.12
C ASP A 198 -21.28 -4.97 -7.32
N PHE A 199 -22.09 -5.70 -6.54
CA PHE A 199 -22.31 -7.13 -6.70
C PHE A 199 -23.45 -7.35 -7.70
N ARG A 200 -23.09 -7.62 -8.97
CA ARG A 200 -24.00 -7.61 -10.12
C ARG A 200 -24.04 -8.98 -10.80
N SER A 201 -25.22 -9.31 -11.32
CA SER A 201 -25.39 -10.49 -12.18
C SER A 201 -24.82 -10.24 -13.57
N PHE A 202 -24.23 -11.27 -14.18
CA PHE A 202 -23.90 -11.24 -15.59
C PHE A 202 -25.19 -11.26 -16.43
N PRO A 203 -25.32 -10.37 -17.44
CA PRO A 203 -26.51 -10.35 -18.28
C PRO A 203 -26.78 -11.69 -19.01
N ASP A 204 -25.70 -12.30 -19.50
CA ASP A 204 -25.77 -13.50 -20.34
C ASP A 204 -25.58 -14.81 -19.58
N HIS A 205 -25.36 -14.74 -18.25
CA HIS A 205 -25.13 -15.91 -17.40
C HIS A 205 -25.93 -15.82 -16.10
N PRO A 206 -27.23 -16.20 -16.13
CA PRO A 206 -28.10 -16.20 -14.94
C PRO A 206 -27.47 -17.00 -13.78
N GLY A 207 -27.49 -16.44 -12.59
CA GLY A 207 -26.92 -17.05 -11.40
C GLY A 207 -25.41 -16.86 -11.23
N ARG A 208 -24.74 -16.19 -12.16
CA ARG A 208 -23.32 -15.82 -12.03
C ARG A 208 -23.19 -14.32 -11.78
N HIS A 209 -22.26 -13.97 -10.90
CA HIS A 209 -22.08 -12.58 -10.45
C HIS A 209 -20.64 -12.10 -10.70
N TYR A 210 -20.49 -10.78 -10.73
CA TYR A 210 -19.21 -10.09 -10.75
C TYR A 210 -19.23 -8.92 -9.77
N LEU A 211 -18.05 -8.50 -9.34
CA LEU A 211 -17.84 -7.30 -8.54
C LEU A 211 -17.31 -6.20 -9.45
N LYS A 212 -18.00 -5.07 -9.48
CA LYS A 212 -17.56 -3.87 -10.20
C LYS A 212 -16.70 -3.02 -9.27
N ILE A 213 -15.46 -2.76 -9.68
CA ILE A 213 -14.55 -1.90 -8.92
C ILE A 213 -14.44 -0.58 -9.67
N ASP A 214 -15.13 0.45 -9.21
CA ASP A 214 -15.08 1.81 -9.77
C ASP A 214 -14.75 2.88 -8.71
N GLU A 215 -14.76 2.50 -7.45
CA GLU A 215 -14.38 3.35 -6.33
C GLU A 215 -13.49 2.60 -5.34
N ILE A 216 -12.75 3.34 -4.55
CA ILE A 216 -11.99 2.82 -3.40
C ILE A 216 -12.38 3.60 -2.14
N LEU A 217 -12.29 2.95 -0.99
CA LEU A 217 -12.47 3.61 0.30
C LEU A 217 -11.10 4.08 0.82
N ASN A 218 -10.96 5.38 1.06
CA ASN A 218 -9.76 5.93 1.68
C ASN A 218 -9.78 5.75 3.21
N ASP A 219 -8.69 6.16 3.90
CA ASP A 219 -8.57 6.02 5.35
C ASP A 219 -9.49 6.97 6.14
N LYS A 220 -10.05 7.99 5.49
CA LYS A 220 -11.05 8.90 6.05
C LYS A 220 -12.48 8.39 5.89
N LEU A 221 -12.66 7.18 5.37
CA LEU A 221 -13.95 6.57 5.02
C LEU A 221 -14.70 7.34 3.91
N GLU A 222 -13.98 8.00 3.03
CA GLU A 222 -14.54 8.67 1.87
C GLU A 222 -14.34 7.80 0.63
N TYR A 223 -15.38 7.68 -0.19
CA TYR A 223 -15.31 7.00 -1.46
C TYR A 223 -14.63 7.88 -2.50
N SER A 224 -13.71 7.30 -3.25
CA SER A 224 -12.94 8.01 -4.26
C SER A 224 -12.83 7.20 -5.54
N LYS A 225 -13.08 7.86 -6.66
CA LYS A 225 -12.80 7.33 -8.01
C LYS A 225 -11.32 7.40 -8.39
N GLN A 226 -10.51 8.00 -7.52
CA GLN A 226 -9.07 8.12 -7.74
C GLN A 226 -8.38 6.79 -7.45
N VAL A 227 -8.18 6.02 -8.47
CA VAL A 227 -7.45 4.76 -8.41
C VAL A 227 -5.98 4.97 -8.77
N LYS A 228 -5.10 4.27 -8.11
CA LYS A 228 -3.64 4.38 -8.29
C LYS A 228 -3.17 4.11 -9.73
N THR A 229 -3.94 3.35 -10.51
CA THR A 229 -3.65 3.00 -11.90
C THR A 229 -4.95 2.88 -12.69
N LYS A 230 -4.91 3.17 -14.00
CA LYS A 230 -6.08 3.02 -14.90
C LYS A 230 -6.69 1.61 -14.86
N ASN A 231 -5.86 0.59 -14.68
CA ASN A 231 -6.29 -0.82 -14.60
C ASN A 231 -6.96 -1.20 -13.25
N ALA A 232 -7.10 -0.25 -12.32
CA ALA A 232 -7.80 -0.51 -11.07
C ALA A 232 -9.33 -0.51 -11.25
N LEU A 233 -9.85 0.23 -12.26
CA LEU A 233 -11.25 0.17 -12.64
C LEU A 233 -11.49 -1.09 -13.47
N ARG A 234 -12.23 -2.04 -12.92
CA ARG A 234 -12.44 -3.34 -13.56
C ARG A 234 -13.66 -4.07 -13.00
N CYS A 235 -14.13 -5.05 -13.74
CA CYS A 235 -15.07 -6.06 -13.25
C CYS A 235 -14.29 -7.34 -12.92
N VAL A 236 -14.58 -7.95 -11.79
CA VAL A 236 -13.96 -9.20 -11.36
C VAL A 236 -15.05 -10.25 -11.17
N PRO A 237 -15.00 -11.38 -11.89
CA PRO A 237 -15.94 -12.47 -11.69
C PRO A 237 -15.89 -12.98 -10.25
N VAL A 238 -17.05 -13.27 -9.69
CA VAL A 238 -17.16 -13.91 -8.37
C VAL A 238 -17.02 -15.42 -8.55
N HIS A 239 -16.13 -16.03 -7.78
CA HIS A 239 -15.93 -17.46 -7.80
C HIS A 239 -17.16 -18.17 -7.20
N ILE A 240 -17.57 -19.28 -7.79
CA ILE A 240 -18.79 -20.00 -7.39
C ILE A 240 -18.81 -20.42 -5.91
N GLU A 241 -17.64 -20.72 -5.35
CA GLU A 241 -17.51 -21.12 -3.95
C GLU A 241 -17.92 -20.02 -2.96
N ILE A 242 -17.71 -18.75 -3.31
CA ILE A 242 -18.03 -17.62 -2.43
C ILE A 242 -19.33 -16.92 -2.81
N GLU A 243 -19.86 -17.21 -3.98
CA GLU A 243 -21.09 -16.57 -4.50
C GLU A 243 -22.27 -16.79 -3.56
N SER A 244 -22.48 -18.05 -3.16
CA SER A 244 -23.56 -18.43 -2.21
C SER A 244 -23.42 -17.72 -0.86
N ALA A 245 -22.19 -17.59 -0.33
CA ALA A 245 -21.95 -16.88 0.93
C ALA A 245 -22.28 -15.38 0.83
N LEU A 246 -21.89 -14.75 -0.28
CA LEU A 246 -22.20 -13.33 -0.51
C LEU A 246 -23.71 -13.10 -0.71
N GLN A 247 -24.39 -13.99 -1.41
CA GLN A 247 -25.86 -13.92 -1.57
C GLN A 247 -26.58 -14.07 -0.23
N LYS A 248 -26.23 -15.06 0.58
CA LYS A 248 -26.78 -15.22 1.94
C LYS A 248 -26.57 -13.96 2.79
N ARG A 249 -25.37 -13.38 2.73
CA ARG A 249 -25.08 -12.14 3.44
C ARG A 249 -25.96 -10.99 2.94
N ARG A 250 -26.12 -10.84 1.62
CA ARG A 250 -26.99 -9.82 1.02
C ARG A 250 -28.44 -9.94 1.48
N GLU A 251 -28.97 -11.17 1.47
CA GLU A 251 -30.32 -11.46 1.95
C GLU A 251 -30.47 -11.13 3.44
N PHE A 252 -29.48 -11.50 4.26
CA PHE A 252 -29.46 -11.17 5.69
C PHE A 252 -29.47 -9.66 5.94
N VAL A 253 -28.65 -8.91 5.21
CA VAL A 253 -28.62 -7.44 5.28
C VAL A 253 -29.97 -6.87 4.86
N GLN A 254 -30.57 -7.37 3.76
CA GLN A 254 -31.88 -6.95 3.28
C GLN A 254 -32.99 -7.17 4.31
N GLN A 255 -32.99 -8.34 4.95
CA GLN A 255 -33.97 -8.67 6.01
C GLN A 255 -33.77 -7.77 7.23
N SER A 256 -32.53 -7.55 7.66
CA SER A 256 -32.19 -6.73 8.82
C SER A 256 -32.54 -5.26 8.63
N MET A 257 -32.41 -4.75 7.40
CA MET A 257 -32.73 -3.36 7.07
C MET A 257 -34.20 -3.14 6.70
N GLY A 258 -34.93 -4.21 6.42
CA GLY A 258 -36.32 -4.22 5.97
C GLY A 258 -36.45 -4.56 4.48
N ALA A 259 -37.39 -5.44 4.16
CA ALA A 259 -37.56 -6.03 2.82
C ALA A 259 -37.67 -5.01 1.68
N ASN A 260 -38.26 -3.84 1.93
CA ASN A 260 -38.51 -2.80 0.93
C ASN A 260 -37.43 -1.72 0.90
N LYS A 261 -36.37 -1.82 1.72
CA LYS A 261 -35.32 -0.81 1.78
C LYS A 261 -34.27 -1.08 0.72
N ASP A 262 -33.88 -0.05 -0.02
CA ASP A 262 -32.75 -0.16 -0.92
C ASP A 262 -31.45 -0.28 -0.10
N ILE A 263 -30.75 -1.39 -0.28
CA ILE A 263 -29.47 -1.68 0.36
C ILE A 263 -28.28 -1.45 -0.59
N GLY A 264 -28.55 -1.02 -1.82
CA GLY A 264 -27.51 -0.92 -2.86
C GLY A 264 -26.30 -0.11 -2.47
N GLU A 265 -26.48 0.99 -1.74
CA GLU A 265 -25.43 1.87 -1.28
C GLU A 265 -24.75 1.42 0.03
N LEU A 266 -25.24 0.36 0.66
CA LEU A 266 -24.64 -0.14 1.89
C LEU A 266 -23.35 -0.93 1.59
N PRO A 267 -22.33 -0.85 2.47
CA PRO A 267 -21.06 -1.55 2.28
C PRO A 267 -21.24 -3.08 2.38
N ILE A 268 -20.52 -3.81 1.56
CA ILE A 268 -20.39 -5.27 1.69
C ILE A 268 -19.52 -5.62 2.89
N VAL A 269 -18.42 -4.87 3.09
CA VAL A 269 -17.45 -5.09 4.16
C VAL A 269 -17.67 -4.07 5.27
N CYS A 270 -18.30 -4.49 6.33
CA CYS A 270 -18.55 -3.69 7.52
C CYS A 270 -18.06 -4.44 8.76
N SER A 271 -17.80 -3.71 9.85
CA SER A 271 -17.44 -4.34 11.14
C SER A 271 -18.69 -4.90 11.79
N GLU A 272 -18.63 -6.16 12.19
CA GLU A 272 -19.77 -6.86 12.79
C GLU A 272 -21.03 -6.74 11.91
N ASN A 273 -22.11 -6.21 12.43
CA ASN A 273 -23.35 -5.95 11.70
C ASN A 273 -23.70 -4.46 11.64
N ASP A 274 -22.69 -3.59 11.61
CA ASP A 274 -22.87 -2.16 11.31
C ASP A 274 -23.04 -1.95 9.80
N PHE A 275 -24.22 -2.29 9.28
CA PHE A 275 -24.51 -2.27 7.85
C PHE A 275 -24.42 -0.88 7.19
N LYS A 276 -24.39 0.20 7.98
CA LYS A 276 -24.38 1.56 7.44
C LYS A 276 -22.98 2.09 7.18
N ASN A 277 -22.01 1.60 7.93
CA ASN A 277 -20.66 2.12 7.90
C ASN A 277 -19.68 1.09 7.34
N PRO A 278 -18.83 1.45 6.38
CA PRO A 278 -17.78 0.58 5.89
C PRO A 278 -16.71 0.34 6.95
N CYS A 279 -16.10 -0.82 6.93
CA CYS A 279 -15.04 -1.19 7.87
C CYS A 279 -13.82 -0.27 7.71
N ARG A 280 -13.28 0.23 8.82
CA ARG A 280 -12.02 1.00 8.84
C ARG A 280 -10.83 0.12 8.44
N GLY A 281 -9.82 0.73 7.82
CA GLY A 281 -8.60 0.02 7.39
C GLY A 281 -7.88 -0.74 8.51
N PRO A 282 -7.56 -0.07 9.63
CA PRO A 282 -6.95 -0.72 10.79
C PRO A 282 -7.80 -1.86 11.37
N ASP A 283 -9.11 -1.67 11.51
CA ASP A 283 -10.02 -2.67 12.09
C ASP A 283 -10.09 -3.93 11.20
N TYR A 284 -10.13 -3.73 9.88
CA TYR A 284 -10.11 -4.83 8.92
C TYR A 284 -8.77 -5.57 8.93
N SER A 285 -7.66 -4.85 9.01
CA SER A 285 -6.32 -5.44 9.08
C SER A 285 -6.11 -6.22 10.38
N ASN A 286 -6.56 -5.68 11.51
CA ASN A 286 -6.48 -6.34 12.82
C ASN A 286 -7.34 -7.61 12.87
N PHE A 287 -8.54 -7.56 12.32
CA PHE A 287 -9.42 -8.71 12.20
C PHE A 287 -8.76 -9.82 11.37
N ALA A 288 -8.26 -9.49 10.18
CA ALA A 288 -7.58 -10.44 9.32
C ALA A 288 -6.31 -11.02 9.98
N PHE A 289 -5.56 -10.21 10.72
CA PHE A 289 -4.36 -10.67 11.43
C PHE A 289 -4.69 -11.72 12.49
N LYS A 290 -5.67 -11.45 13.35
CA LYS A 290 -6.11 -12.39 14.38
C LYS A 290 -6.58 -13.69 13.74
N LEU A 291 -7.44 -13.58 12.73
CA LEU A 291 -7.98 -14.74 12.03
C LEU A 291 -6.87 -15.58 11.38
N LEU A 292 -5.93 -14.96 10.68
CA LEU A 292 -4.81 -15.68 10.05
C LEU A 292 -3.93 -16.40 11.07
N LYS A 293 -3.68 -15.80 12.23
CA LYS A 293 -2.96 -16.47 13.33
C LYS A 293 -3.71 -17.70 13.85
N GLU A 294 -5.02 -17.61 14.05
CA GLU A 294 -5.86 -18.76 14.47
C GLU A 294 -5.79 -19.93 13.48
N PHE A 295 -5.62 -19.61 12.18
CA PHE A 295 -5.44 -20.61 11.14
C PHE A 295 -3.97 -21.06 10.95
N GLY A 296 -3.10 -20.75 11.88
CA GLY A 296 -1.71 -21.23 11.91
C GLY A 296 -0.83 -20.57 10.85
N VAL A 297 -1.16 -19.34 10.44
CA VAL A 297 -0.28 -18.57 9.54
C VAL A 297 0.85 -17.98 10.37
N SER A 298 2.09 -18.36 10.06
CA SER A 298 3.26 -17.92 10.82
C SER A 298 3.56 -16.43 10.63
N SER A 299 4.24 -15.82 11.61
CA SER A 299 4.71 -14.44 11.52
C SER A 299 5.61 -14.23 10.30
N GLU A 300 6.36 -15.23 9.90
CA GLU A 300 7.22 -15.22 8.70
C GLU A 300 6.40 -15.17 7.42
N GLN A 301 5.33 -15.98 7.30
CA GLN A 301 4.39 -15.93 6.18
C GLN A 301 3.74 -14.53 6.08
N LEU A 302 3.44 -13.90 7.21
CA LEU A 302 2.92 -12.53 7.26
C LEU A 302 3.96 -11.46 6.92
N GLY A 303 5.26 -11.82 6.89
CA GLY A 303 6.34 -10.90 6.57
C GLY A 303 6.88 -10.11 7.76
N PHE A 304 6.62 -10.57 8.99
CA PHE A 304 7.11 -9.97 10.23
C PHE A 304 8.45 -10.57 10.67
N PHE A 305 9.47 -10.42 9.85
CA PHE A 305 10.79 -11.03 10.11
C PHE A 305 11.65 -10.33 11.17
N LEU A 306 11.21 -9.18 11.71
CA LEU A 306 12.08 -8.27 12.45
C LEU A 306 11.51 -7.81 13.80
N LEU A 307 10.49 -8.48 14.33
CA LEU A 307 9.93 -8.09 15.62
C LEU A 307 10.34 -9.12 16.69
N ASP A 308 11.09 -8.64 17.68
CA ASP A 308 11.49 -9.42 18.84
C ASP A 308 10.27 -9.83 19.71
N GLU A 309 9.14 -9.15 19.55
CA GLU A 309 7.88 -9.44 20.24
C GLU A 309 6.68 -9.44 19.29
N PRO A 310 6.36 -10.56 18.63
CA PRO A 310 5.24 -10.62 17.69
C PRO A 310 3.86 -10.44 18.35
N ASP A 311 3.74 -10.58 19.65
CA ASP A 311 2.45 -10.56 20.37
C ASP A 311 1.95 -9.13 20.66
N ASN A 312 2.85 -8.13 20.67
CA ASN A 312 2.51 -6.72 20.89
C ASN A 312 2.37 -5.92 19.60
N PHE A 313 2.37 -6.60 18.44
CA PHE A 313 2.31 -5.93 17.15
C PHE A 313 0.89 -5.43 16.86
N THR A 314 0.74 -4.13 16.69
CA THR A 314 -0.41 -3.51 16.02
C THR A 314 -0.09 -3.38 14.54
N PRO A 315 -0.84 -4.03 13.64
CA PRO A 315 -0.60 -3.90 12.20
C PRO A 315 -0.65 -2.43 11.79
N SER A 316 0.49 -1.90 11.32
CA SER A 316 0.48 -0.62 10.64
C SER A 316 -0.06 -0.79 9.22
N ASP A 317 -0.65 0.25 8.64
CA ASP A 317 -1.16 0.24 7.25
C ASP A 317 -0.10 -0.14 6.20
N SER A 318 1.18 -0.09 6.55
CA SER A 318 2.30 -0.41 5.65
C SER A 318 2.53 -1.91 5.43
N HIS A 319 2.05 -2.79 6.35
CA HIS A 319 2.26 -4.25 6.28
C HIS A 319 0.98 -5.02 6.60
N PRO A 320 -0.10 -4.77 5.90
CA PRO A 320 -1.38 -5.38 6.26
C PRO A 320 -1.34 -6.88 6.01
N PRO A 321 -1.84 -7.68 6.94
CA PRO A 321 -2.05 -9.12 6.76
C PRO A 321 -2.91 -9.43 5.53
N MET A 322 -3.72 -8.49 5.09
CA MET A 322 -4.47 -8.56 3.84
C MET A 322 -3.61 -8.75 2.58
N ARG A 323 -2.32 -8.41 2.62
CA ARG A 323 -1.42 -8.66 1.49
C ARG A 323 -1.16 -10.16 1.26
N ILE A 324 -1.24 -10.98 2.31
CA ILE A 324 -1.06 -12.43 2.15
C ILE A 324 -2.24 -13.03 1.37
N LEU A 325 -3.47 -12.57 1.62
CA LEU A 325 -4.65 -13.02 0.90
C LEU A 325 -4.54 -12.71 -0.60
N ARG A 326 -4.11 -11.49 -0.93
CA ARG A 326 -3.87 -11.09 -2.32
C ARG A 326 -2.72 -11.87 -2.98
N ARG A 327 -1.61 -12.09 -2.27
CA ARG A 327 -0.50 -12.92 -2.79
C ARG A 327 -0.93 -14.35 -2.99
N ASN A 328 -1.75 -14.87 -2.08
CA ASN A 328 -2.30 -16.20 -2.20
C ASN A 328 -3.07 -16.37 -3.50
N PHE A 329 -3.97 -15.45 -3.84
CA PHE A 329 -4.69 -15.47 -5.13
C PHE A 329 -3.71 -15.51 -6.31
N ALA A 330 -2.71 -14.62 -6.35
CA ALA A 330 -1.71 -14.61 -7.42
C ALA A 330 -0.92 -15.92 -7.50
N THR A 331 -0.55 -16.51 -6.36
CA THR A 331 0.17 -17.79 -6.30
C THR A 331 -0.68 -18.94 -6.80
N VAL A 332 -1.97 -18.99 -6.44
CA VAL A 332 -2.89 -20.02 -6.91
C VAL A 332 -3.10 -19.91 -8.42
N ILE A 333 -3.34 -18.71 -8.94
CA ILE A 333 -3.45 -18.47 -10.39
C ILE A 333 -2.16 -18.93 -11.10
N GLN A 334 -0.99 -18.59 -10.54
CA GLN A 334 0.30 -19.01 -11.08
C GLN A 334 0.44 -20.54 -11.13
N ALA A 335 0.03 -21.22 -10.07
CA ALA A 335 0.15 -22.68 -9.96
C ALA A 335 -0.89 -23.44 -10.82
N CYS A 336 -2.06 -22.85 -11.05
CA CYS A 336 -3.16 -23.49 -11.79
C CYS A 336 -3.14 -23.18 -13.30
N THR A 337 -2.31 -22.22 -13.73
CA THR A 337 -2.27 -21.79 -15.13
C THR A 337 -0.82 -21.73 -15.60
N ASP A 338 -0.52 -22.38 -16.72
CA ASP A 338 0.74 -22.20 -17.45
C ASP A 338 0.81 -20.83 -18.17
N MET A 339 -0.01 -19.88 -17.73
CA MET A 339 -0.07 -18.52 -18.31
C MET A 339 1.24 -17.78 -18.07
N SER A 340 1.72 -17.08 -19.08
CA SER A 340 2.84 -16.17 -18.96
C SER A 340 2.53 -15.01 -18.01
N LEU A 341 3.56 -14.34 -17.48
CA LEU A 341 3.39 -13.17 -16.61
C LEU A 341 2.66 -12.00 -17.32
N GLU A 342 2.65 -11.99 -18.65
CA GLU A 342 1.99 -10.97 -19.47
C GLU A 342 0.48 -11.23 -19.64
N GLU A 343 0.05 -12.49 -19.48
CA GLU A 343 -1.35 -12.91 -19.57
C GLU A 343 -2.08 -12.88 -18.22
N LYS A 344 -1.38 -12.55 -17.14
CA LYS A 344 -1.85 -12.47 -15.75
C LYS A 344 -2.05 -11.03 -15.31
#